data_4b6716584e9e7fe8034b33d61c76bb7f
#
_entry.id   4b6716584e9e7fe8034b33d61c76bb7f
#
_cell.length_a   1.000
_cell.length_b   1.000
_cell.length_c   1.000
_cell.angle_alpha   90.00
_cell.angle_beta   90.00
_cell.angle_gamma   90.00
#
_symmetry.space_group_name_H-M   'P 1'
#
loop_
_entity.id
_entity.type
_entity.pdbx_description
1 polymer ?
#
loop_
_entity_poly.entity_id
_entity_poly.type
_entity_poly.pdbx_seq_one_letter_code
_entity_poly.pdbx_strand_id
1 'polypeptide(L)'
;AEIALGQYVIESHGEPNGLLAYTRALLFLGQVEDALAILQSFPPSPEYQTAQRLRTLAVVLVKQASQEIPQDDPLAPAYARAMSLAKDGDVQMALDGLLFVLRKDRDYHQGQAKEFYLGLLEVLSDDHPETRDYRSDLNAVLF
;
A
#
# COMPACT_ATOMS: atom_id res chain seq x y z
N ALA A 1 13.67 -12.76 -10.83
CA ALA A 1 12.22 -12.86 -10.64
C ALA A 1 11.51 -11.64 -11.21
N GLU A 2 11.98 -10.43 -10.92
CA GLU A 2 11.37 -9.19 -11.39
C GLU A 2 11.40 -9.08 -12.91
N ILE A 3 12.53 -9.39 -13.53
CA ILE A 3 12.67 -9.33 -14.97
C ILE A 3 11.73 -10.33 -15.65
N ALA A 4 11.60 -11.52 -15.09
CA ALA A 4 10.70 -12.54 -15.62
C ALA A 4 9.24 -12.10 -15.52
N LEU A 5 8.85 -11.46 -14.42
CA LEU A 5 7.50 -10.94 -14.26
C LEU A 5 7.23 -9.79 -15.24
N GLY A 6 8.22 -8.92 -15.44
CA GLY A 6 8.11 -7.84 -16.41
C GLY A 6 7.91 -8.36 -17.83
N GLN A 7 8.64 -9.38 -18.23
CA GLN A 7 8.47 -10.01 -19.53
C GLN A 7 7.11 -10.67 -19.65
N TYR A 8 6.65 -11.33 -18.60
CA TYR A 8 5.32 -11.93 -18.59
C TYR A 8 4.24 -10.89 -18.86
N VAL A 9 4.32 -9.74 -18.18
CA VAL A 9 3.35 -8.66 -18.37
C VAL A 9 3.37 -8.15 -19.81
N ILE A 10 4.55 -7.98 -20.40
CA ILE A 10 4.67 -7.55 -21.79
C ILE A 10 4.09 -8.60 -22.73
N GLU A 11 4.39 -9.86 -22.52
CA GLU A 11 3.90 -10.96 -23.36
C GLU A 11 2.41 -11.15 -23.25
N SER A 12 1.83 -10.87 -22.08
CA SER A 12 0.38 -10.93 -21.89
C SER A 12 -0.34 -9.68 -22.40
N HIS A 13 0.36 -8.80 -23.11
CA HIS A 13 -0.17 -7.56 -23.69
C HIS A 13 -0.72 -6.61 -22.61
N GLY A 14 -0.15 -6.67 -21.39
CA GLY A 14 -0.56 -5.77 -20.32
C GLY A 14 -1.95 -6.08 -19.76
N GLU A 15 -2.33 -7.35 -19.72
CA GLU A 15 -3.60 -7.73 -19.11
C GLU A 15 -3.69 -7.17 -17.69
N PRO A 16 -4.87 -6.60 -17.29
CA PRO A 16 -4.99 -5.94 -16.01
C PRO A 16 -4.65 -6.82 -14.81
N ASN A 17 -5.05 -8.09 -14.82
CA ASN A 17 -4.72 -9.01 -13.73
C ASN A 17 -3.22 -9.25 -13.63
N GLY A 18 -2.54 -9.40 -14.77
CA GLY A 18 -1.09 -9.55 -14.80
C GLY A 18 -0.37 -8.32 -14.30
N LEU A 19 -0.86 -7.14 -14.68
CA LEU A 19 -0.30 -5.87 -14.23
C LEU A 19 -0.47 -5.72 -12.71
N LEU A 20 -1.61 -6.08 -12.15
CA LEU A 20 -1.84 -6.03 -10.71
C LEU A 20 -0.91 -6.99 -9.97
N ALA A 21 -0.78 -8.23 -10.46
CA ALA A 21 0.09 -9.21 -9.84
C ALA A 21 1.54 -8.73 -9.84
N TYR A 22 2.00 -8.17 -10.95
CA TYR A 22 3.35 -7.62 -11.06
C TYR A 22 3.55 -6.44 -10.13
N THR A 23 2.58 -5.53 -10.08
CA THR A 23 2.62 -4.37 -9.21
C THR A 23 2.72 -4.77 -7.73
N ARG A 24 1.90 -5.74 -7.31
CA ARG A 24 1.95 -6.25 -5.93
C ARG A 24 3.32 -6.85 -5.62
N ALA A 25 3.88 -7.62 -6.55
CA ALA A 25 5.21 -8.18 -6.37
C ALA A 25 6.28 -7.10 -6.19
N LEU A 26 6.22 -6.04 -6.99
CA LEU A 26 7.15 -4.92 -6.87
C LEU A 26 7.02 -4.24 -5.50
N LEU A 27 5.81 -4.06 -5.00
CA LEU A 27 5.58 -3.44 -3.70
C LEU A 27 6.12 -4.32 -2.57
N PHE A 28 5.96 -5.65 -2.66
CA PHE A 28 6.55 -6.58 -1.68
C PHE A 28 8.07 -6.58 -1.72
N LEU A 29 8.65 -6.28 -2.87
CA LEU A 29 10.11 -6.18 -3.02
C LEU A 29 10.65 -4.81 -2.63
N GLY A 30 9.79 -3.88 -2.24
CA GLY A 30 10.20 -2.54 -1.88
C GLY A 30 10.48 -1.64 -3.07
N GLN A 31 10.11 -2.05 -4.28
CA GLN A 31 10.35 -1.28 -5.51
C GLN A 31 9.14 -0.41 -5.85
N VAL A 32 8.91 0.59 -5.00
CA VAL A 32 7.71 1.42 -5.04
C VAL A 32 7.66 2.29 -6.30
N GLU A 33 8.80 2.84 -6.73
CA GLU A 33 8.84 3.72 -7.89
C GLU A 33 8.50 2.96 -9.18
N ASP A 34 8.98 1.74 -9.31
CA ASP A 34 8.65 0.89 -10.46
C ASP A 34 7.17 0.53 -10.47
N ALA A 35 6.62 0.21 -9.30
CA ALA A 35 5.19 -0.05 -9.16
C ALA A 35 4.36 1.18 -9.54
N LEU A 36 4.77 2.36 -9.10
CA LEU A 36 4.07 3.60 -9.42
C LEU A 36 4.06 3.88 -10.92
N ALA A 37 5.17 3.61 -11.61
CA ALA A 37 5.24 3.81 -13.06
C ALA A 37 4.19 2.96 -13.80
N ILE A 38 3.98 1.71 -13.36
CA ILE A 38 2.95 0.86 -13.95
C ILE A 38 1.56 1.41 -13.64
N LEU A 39 1.33 1.83 -12.39
CA LEU A 39 0.02 2.28 -11.94
C LEU A 39 -0.40 3.59 -12.61
N GLN A 40 0.54 4.44 -12.97
CA GLN A 40 0.24 5.71 -13.64
C GLN A 40 -0.32 5.52 -15.05
N SER A 41 -0.01 4.40 -15.70
CA SER A 41 -0.49 4.08 -17.04
C SER A 41 -1.40 2.86 -17.07
N PHE A 42 -2.04 2.54 -15.94
CA PHE A 42 -2.91 1.37 -15.83
C PHE A 42 -4.13 1.53 -16.73
N PRO A 43 -4.47 0.48 -17.54
CA PRO A 43 -5.57 0.59 -18.49
C PRO A 43 -6.95 0.59 -17.80
N PRO A 44 -7.95 1.24 -18.43
CA PRO A 44 -9.33 1.15 -17.94
C PRO A 44 -9.79 -0.32 -17.94
N SER A 45 -10.36 -0.77 -16.81
CA SER A 45 -10.69 -2.18 -16.63
C SER A 45 -11.44 -2.36 -15.31
N PRO A 46 -12.03 -3.54 -15.06
CA PRO A 46 -12.61 -3.83 -13.75
C PRO A 46 -11.61 -3.71 -12.60
N GLU A 47 -10.30 -3.91 -12.88
CA GLU A 47 -9.23 -3.84 -11.90
C GLU A 47 -8.75 -2.41 -11.63
N TYR A 48 -9.29 -1.43 -12.35
CA TYR A 48 -8.82 -0.05 -12.28
C TYR A 48 -8.97 0.56 -10.88
N GLN A 49 -10.06 0.27 -10.18
CA GLN A 49 -10.25 0.80 -8.83
C GLN A 49 -9.20 0.28 -7.84
N THR A 50 -8.89 -1.00 -7.93
CA THR A 50 -7.81 -1.59 -7.12
C THR A 50 -6.48 -0.93 -7.46
N ALA A 51 -6.21 -0.72 -8.75
CA ALA A 51 -5.01 -0.04 -9.20
C ALA A 51 -4.92 1.39 -8.65
N GLN A 52 -6.04 2.11 -8.57
CA GLN A 52 -6.06 3.45 -8.01
C GLN A 52 -5.69 3.47 -6.53
N ARG A 53 -6.16 2.50 -5.77
CA ARG A 53 -5.80 2.39 -4.36
C ARG A 53 -4.30 2.12 -4.20
N LEU A 54 -3.76 1.24 -5.01
CA LEU A 54 -2.32 0.95 -5.01
C LEU A 54 -1.50 2.18 -5.42
N ARG A 55 -2.01 2.93 -6.40
CA ARG A 55 -1.37 4.16 -6.84
C ARG A 55 -1.31 5.20 -5.72
N THR A 56 -2.42 5.39 -5.02
CA THR A 56 -2.48 6.32 -3.88
C THR A 56 -1.43 5.94 -2.84
N LEU A 57 -1.35 4.65 -2.51
CA LEU A 57 -0.35 4.13 -1.60
C LEU A 57 1.08 4.43 -2.09
N ALA A 58 1.36 4.11 -3.35
CA ALA A 58 2.69 4.28 -3.91
C ALA A 58 3.11 5.76 -3.93
N VAL A 59 2.20 6.66 -4.27
CA VAL A 59 2.47 8.11 -4.26
C VAL A 59 2.85 8.56 -2.85
N VAL A 60 2.11 8.13 -1.84
CA VAL A 60 2.39 8.48 -0.44
C VAL A 60 3.76 7.96 -0.03
N LEU A 61 4.09 6.71 -0.38
CA LEU A 61 5.37 6.11 -0.02
C LEU A 61 6.56 6.83 -0.67
N VAL A 62 6.42 7.24 -1.92
CA VAL A 62 7.48 8.00 -2.61
C VAL A 62 7.68 9.36 -1.96
N LYS A 63 6.60 10.05 -1.60
CA LYS A 63 6.68 11.37 -0.98
C LYS A 63 7.22 11.33 0.44
N GLN A 64 7.08 10.22 1.14
CA GLN A 64 7.49 10.10 2.54
C GLN A 64 8.97 10.43 2.75
N ALA A 65 9.81 10.09 1.80
CA ALA A 65 11.26 10.32 1.91
C ALA A 65 11.61 11.79 2.07
N SER A 66 10.74 12.72 1.66
CA SER A 66 10.99 14.17 1.71
C SER A 66 10.22 14.91 2.80
N GLN A 67 9.41 14.19 3.60
CA GLN A 67 8.59 14.83 4.64
C GLN A 67 9.31 14.81 5.99
N GLU A 68 9.25 15.94 6.68
CA GLU A 68 9.75 16.04 8.05
C GLU A 68 8.68 15.56 9.03
N ILE A 69 9.12 14.91 10.11
CA ILE A 69 8.24 14.45 11.17
C ILE A 69 7.97 15.63 12.13
N PRO A 70 6.70 16.04 12.34
CA PRO A 70 6.39 17.07 13.32
C PRO A 70 6.81 16.64 14.73
N GLN A 71 7.55 17.47 15.43
CA GLN A 71 8.10 17.12 16.74
C GLN A 71 7.05 17.09 17.85
N ASP A 72 5.96 17.81 17.65
CA ASP A 72 4.88 17.93 18.63
C ASP A 72 3.75 16.91 18.45
N ASP A 73 3.86 16.03 17.46
CA ASP A 73 2.86 14.99 17.16
C ASP A 73 3.33 13.67 17.79
N PRO A 74 2.65 13.17 18.84
CA PRO A 74 3.09 11.94 19.51
C PRO A 74 2.92 10.68 18.66
N LEU A 75 2.09 10.72 17.62
CA LEU A 75 1.90 9.58 16.71
C LEU A 75 2.81 9.61 15.50
N ALA A 76 3.47 10.74 15.24
CA ALA A 76 4.32 10.89 14.06
C ALA A 76 5.43 9.83 13.95
N PRO A 77 6.16 9.48 15.03
CA PRO A 77 7.18 8.43 14.93
C PRO A 77 6.62 7.07 14.55
N ALA A 78 5.46 6.69 15.12
CA ALA A 78 4.82 5.42 14.80
C ALA A 78 4.33 5.39 13.35
N TYR A 79 3.75 6.49 12.89
CA TYR A 79 3.29 6.61 11.51
C TYR A 79 4.46 6.55 10.53
N ALA A 80 5.53 7.28 10.81
CA ALA A 80 6.72 7.27 9.96
C ALA A 80 7.36 5.88 9.89
N ARG A 81 7.38 5.16 11.01
CA ARG A 81 7.90 3.79 11.04
C ARG A 81 7.04 2.86 10.18
N ALA A 82 5.71 2.97 10.27
CA ALA A 82 4.81 2.17 9.45
C ALA A 82 5.04 2.44 7.96
N MET A 83 5.23 3.70 7.58
CA MET A 83 5.53 4.06 6.20
C MET A 83 6.85 3.47 5.74
N SER A 84 7.88 3.53 6.58
CA SER A 84 9.19 2.97 6.29
C SER A 84 9.11 1.46 6.06
N LEU A 85 8.36 0.75 6.91
CA LEU A 85 8.14 -0.69 6.78
C LEU A 85 7.41 -1.02 5.48
N ALA A 86 6.38 -0.24 5.14
CA ALA A 86 5.64 -0.43 3.91
C ALA A 86 6.52 -0.20 2.68
N LYS A 87 7.37 0.81 2.73
CA LYS A 87 8.30 1.11 1.64
C LYS A 87 9.29 -0.03 1.42
N ASP A 88 9.70 -0.71 2.50
CA ASP A 88 10.61 -1.86 2.43
C ASP A 88 9.90 -3.16 2.05
N GLY A 89 8.58 -3.14 1.93
CA GLY A 89 7.80 -4.32 1.58
C GLY A 89 7.28 -5.12 2.77
N ASP A 90 7.51 -4.66 4.00
CA ASP A 90 7.04 -5.32 5.23
C ASP A 90 5.58 -4.94 5.50
N VAL A 91 4.68 -5.44 4.66
CA VAL A 91 3.28 -5.00 4.62
C VAL A 91 2.55 -5.30 5.93
N GLN A 92 2.71 -6.51 6.46
CA GLN A 92 2.01 -6.90 7.68
C GLN A 92 2.47 -6.06 8.89
N MET A 93 3.76 -5.85 9.04
CA MET A 93 4.28 -5.02 10.12
C MET A 93 3.83 -3.56 9.98
N ALA A 94 3.74 -3.07 8.74
CA ALA A 94 3.21 -1.74 8.48
C ALA A 94 1.74 -1.64 8.87
N LEU A 95 0.93 -2.66 8.56
CA LEU A 95 -0.48 -2.72 8.96
C LEU A 95 -0.63 -2.71 10.48
N ASP A 96 0.17 -3.49 11.18
CA ASP A 96 0.15 -3.51 12.64
C ASP A 96 0.48 -2.14 13.23
N GLY A 97 1.48 -1.47 12.68
CA GLY A 97 1.84 -0.12 13.12
C GLY A 97 0.75 0.90 12.84
N LEU A 98 0.08 0.79 11.70
CA LEU A 98 -1.03 1.68 11.37
C LEU A 98 -2.24 1.44 12.25
N LEU A 99 -2.52 0.19 12.63
CA LEU A 99 -3.59 -0.10 13.60
C LEU A 99 -3.33 0.61 14.93
N PHE A 100 -2.10 0.59 15.40
CA PHE A 100 -1.73 1.32 16.61
C PHE A 100 -2.07 2.79 16.48
N VAL A 101 -1.69 3.42 15.37
CA VAL A 101 -1.96 4.84 15.11
C VAL A 101 -3.46 5.11 15.04
N LEU A 102 -4.19 4.28 14.29
CA LEU A 102 -5.63 4.47 14.09
C LEU A 102 -6.44 4.24 15.36
N ARG A 103 -5.99 3.34 16.26
CA ARG A 103 -6.64 3.15 17.56
C ARG A 103 -6.50 4.38 18.45
N LYS A 104 -5.43 5.14 18.28
CA LYS A 104 -5.23 6.40 19.03
C LYS A 104 -5.97 7.56 18.37
N ASP A 105 -5.99 7.61 17.03
CA ASP A 105 -6.65 8.66 16.26
C ASP A 105 -7.11 8.08 14.91
N ARG A 106 -8.39 7.72 14.84
CA ARG A 106 -8.95 7.09 13.62
C ARG A 106 -8.96 8.02 12.40
N ASP A 107 -8.88 9.32 12.62
CA ASP A 107 -8.85 10.32 11.55
C ASP A 107 -7.44 10.88 11.31
N TYR A 108 -6.42 10.20 11.78
CA TYR A 108 -5.04 10.67 11.73
C TYR A 108 -4.66 11.14 10.33
N HIS A 109 -4.05 12.30 10.24
CA HIS A 109 -3.70 12.98 8.97
C HIS A 109 -4.94 13.13 8.06
N GLN A 110 -6.08 13.52 8.65
CA GLN A 110 -7.32 13.77 7.90
C GLN A 110 -7.78 12.55 7.09
N GLY A 111 -7.59 11.36 7.66
CA GLY A 111 -7.97 10.12 7.02
C GLY A 111 -6.89 9.49 6.15
N GLN A 112 -5.74 10.11 6.01
CA GLN A 112 -4.65 9.55 5.18
C GLN A 112 -4.17 8.20 5.72
N ALA A 113 -4.06 8.05 7.06
CA ALA A 113 -3.63 6.78 7.65
C ALA A 113 -4.59 5.64 7.33
N LYS A 114 -5.90 5.92 7.31
CA LYS A 114 -6.91 4.94 6.93
C LYS A 114 -6.75 4.55 5.45
N GLU A 115 -6.60 5.53 4.57
CA GLU A 115 -6.39 5.26 3.14
C GLU A 115 -5.11 4.47 2.89
N PHE A 116 -4.07 4.78 3.66
CA PHE A 116 -2.82 4.03 3.61
C PHE A 116 -3.03 2.57 4.02
N TYR A 117 -3.79 2.34 5.09
CA TYR A 117 -4.13 0.99 5.56
C TYR A 117 -4.88 0.21 4.47
N LEU A 118 -5.88 0.85 3.87
CA LEU A 118 -6.66 0.22 2.80
C LEU A 118 -5.79 -0.13 1.59
N GLY A 119 -4.85 0.75 1.24
CA GLY A 119 -3.89 0.48 0.17
C GLY A 119 -3.01 -0.73 0.46
N LEU A 120 -2.55 -0.87 1.70
CA LEU A 120 -1.75 -2.04 2.10
C LEU A 120 -2.56 -3.32 2.03
N LEU A 121 -3.85 -3.28 2.36
CA LEU A 121 -4.72 -4.45 2.20
C LEU A 121 -4.82 -4.87 0.74
N GLU A 122 -4.83 -3.91 -0.19
CA GLU A 122 -4.81 -4.23 -1.61
C GLU A 122 -3.49 -4.89 -2.04
N VAL A 123 -2.38 -4.52 -1.41
CA VAL A 123 -1.09 -5.19 -1.65
C VAL A 123 -1.14 -6.65 -1.19
N LEU A 124 -1.69 -6.91 0.01
CA LEU A 124 -1.87 -8.28 0.48
C LEU A 124 -2.80 -9.09 -0.39
N SER A 125 -3.82 -8.44 -0.95
CA SER A 125 -4.92 -9.02 -1.72
C SER A 125 -5.84 -9.91 -0.88
N ASP A 126 -7.02 -10.19 -1.42
CA ASP A 126 -8.03 -10.99 -0.72
C ASP A 126 -7.61 -12.46 -0.56
N ASP A 127 -6.65 -12.91 -1.36
CA ASP A 127 -6.17 -14.29 -1.30
C ASP A 127 -5.25 -14.55 -0.11
N HIS A 128 -4.71 -13.50 0.51
CA HIS A 128 -3.84 -13.66 1.66
C HIS A 128 -4.67 -13.99 2.91
N PRO A 129 -4.29 -15.02 3.69
CA PRO A 129 -5.10 -15.47 4.83
C PRO A 129 -5.31 -14.42 5.91
N GLU A 130 -4.39 -13.47 6.04
CA GLU A 130 -4.45 -12.43 7.09
C GLU A 130 -5.30 -11.22 6.69
N THR A 131 -5.64 -11.06 5.41
CA THR A 131 -6.34 -9.87 4.92
C THR A 131 -7.69 -9.68 5.62
N ARG A 132 -8.42 -10.76 5.79
CA ARG A 132 -9.74 -10.75 6.45
C ARG A 132 -9.64 -10.23 7.89
N ASP A 133 -8.62 -10.70 8.62
CA ASP A 133 -8.42 -10.29 10.01
C ASP A 133 -8.07 -8.80 10.08
N TYR A 134 -7.21 -8.32 9.20
CA TYR A 134 -6.85 -6.91 9.16
C TYR A 134 -8.04 -6.02 8.80
N ARG A 135 -8.93 -6.47 7.91
CA ARG A 135 -10.17 -5.74 7.62
C ARG A 135 -11.09 -5.69 8.84
N SER A 136 -11.23 -6.80 9.52
CA SER A 136 -12.04 -6.88 10.74
C SER A 136 -11.48 -5.95 11.81
N ASP A 137 -10.16 -5.93 11.98
CA ASP A 137 -9.50 -5.07 12.96
C ASP A 137 -9.74 -3.59 12.64
N LEU A 138 -9.67 -3.21 11.36
CA LEU A 138 -9.94 -1.84 10.96
C LEU A 138 -11.40 -1.46 11.26
N ASN A 139 -12.34 -2.33 10.94
CA ASN A 139 -13.76 -2.07 11.22
C ASN A 139 -14.01 -1.87 12.72
N ALA A 140 -13.35 -2.64 13.57
CA ALA A 140 -13.45 -2.49 15.01
C ALA A 140 -12.94 -1.12 15.49
N VAL A 141 -11.92 -0.58 14.84
CA VAL A 141 -11.39 0.75 15.15
C VAL A 141 -12.34 1.87 14.73
N LEU A 142 -12.95 1.72 13.53
CA LEU A 142 -13.78 2.77 12.94
C LEU A 142 -15.20 2.81 13.50
N PHE A 143 -15.70 1.67 13.94
CA PHE A 143 -17.07 1.52 14.42
C PHE A 143 -17.11 0.85 15.79
#